data_cba16638d0617f59174e3d8041c5b36d
#
_entry.id   cba16638d0617f59174e3d8041c5b36d
#
_cell.length_a   1.000
_cell.length_b   1.000
_cell.length_c   1.000
_cell.angle_alpha   90.00
_cell.angle_beta   90.00
_cell.angle_gamma   90.00
#
_symmetry.space_group_name_H-M   'P 1'
#
loop_
_entity.id
_entity.type
_entity.pdbx_description
1 polymer ?
#
loop_
_entity_poly.entity_id
_entity_poly.type
_entity_poly.pdbx_seq_one_letter_code
_entity_poly.pdbx_strand_id
1 'polypeptide(L)'
;MNMETLSIETLKGYLSSQYKGWSSFVNNIIFPIFGEDKFESLSETELLENNPEEKPLAEATGICSIKQVGQIDVGVQPLQIFDVTVSDRVMMERNRVNIQRLIRKVMENYSSAFMLFHYENDTRWDWRFTFCHKKGSQKEVTDSKRYTFLLGPGQSCRTAANNFNKLYENRDTLDMSKIEEAFSVEALTNEFFGKYKKEYDKFVEYITGKRYVKKGNKYVEAIIHEPHPTLYPCFSNNDKLVRDYVKKMLGRIVFLHFLQKKGWLGVPYNEEWGSGDRNFMLNLFKKATEEQKENFLDEVLEGLFAEGLDCNRADKGDLYDTKVEGLRNCRIPYLNGGLFERDYLDELAVRFPAEYFDSLLTMLSQYNFTIDENDPNDAEVGVDPEMLGRIFENLLEDNKDKGAFYTPKEIVQYMCRESLIAYLQTDQNEEDKEAIRKFVTTHDAELLGDLKANIKQKLLDVKICDPAIGSGAFP
;
A
#
# COMPACT_ATOMS: atom_id res chain seq x y z
N MET A 1 -6.11 -23.41 -30.70
CA MET A 1 -5.52 -23.42 -29.35
C MET A 1 -6.62 -23.13 -28.35
N ASN A 2 -6.93 -24.04 -27.42
CA ASN A 2 -7.87 -23.71 -26.34
C ASN A 2 -7.25 -22.55 -25.54
N MET A 3 -7.83 -21.35 -25.63
CA MET A 3 -7.48 -20.28 -24.73
C MET A 3 -7.92 -20.71 -23.32
N GLU A 4 -6.95 -21.09 -22.48
CA GLU A 4 -7.22 -21.25 -21.06
C GLU A 4 -7.74 -19.90 -20.55
N THR A 5 -8.85 -19.94 -19.85
CA THR A 5 -9.47 -18.75 -19.27
C THR A 5 -8.44 -18.10 -18.31
N LEU A 6 -8.09 -16.84 -18.54
CA LEU A 6 -7.13 -16.13 -17.71
C LEU A 6 -7.71 -15.91 -16.30
N SER A 7 -7.46 -16.86 -15.41
CA SER A 7 -7.97 -16.83 -14.04
C SER A 7 -7.10 -15.98 -13.11
N ILE A 8 -7.66 -15.52 -12.00
CA ILE A 8 -6.91 -14.80 -10.95
C ILE A 8 -5.74 -15.65 -10.43
N GLU A 9 -5.92 -16.96 -10.28
CA GLU A 9 -4.86 -17.84 -9.79
C GLU A 9 -3.74 -18.02 -10.84
N THR A 10 -4.08 -18.09 -12.13
CA THR A 10 -3.09 -18.12 -13.22
C THR A 10 -2.28 -16.82 -13.25
N LEU A 11 -2.95 -15.67 -13.19
CA LEU A 11 -2.32 -14.35 -13.11
C LEU A 11 -1.44 -14.23 -11.88
N LYS A 12 -1.93 -14.62 -10.71
CA LYS A 12 -1.15 -14.61 -9.47
C LYS A 12 0.10 -15.47 -9.57
N GLY A 13 -0.03 -16.69 -10.10
CA GLY A 13 1.10 -17.60 -10.32
C GLY A 13 2.18 -16.97 -11.21
N TYR A 14 1.78 -16.31 -12.30
CA TYR A 14 2.70 -15.61 -13.19
C TYR A 14 3.36 -14.41 -12.50
N LEU A 15 2.59 -13.53 -11.89
CA LEU A 15 3.05 -12.29 -11.25
C LEU A 15 3.93 -12.55 -10.00
N SER A 16 3.75 -13.69 -9.33
CA SER A 16 4.56 -14.11 -8.19
C SER A 16 5.86 -14.82 -8.61
N SER A 17 6.08 -15.06 -9.89
CA SER A 17 7.32 -15.65 -10.40
C SER A 17 8.38 -14.58 -10.65
N GLN A 18 9.65 -15.02 -10.75
CA GLN A 18 10.73 -14.17 -11.25
C GLN A 18 10.37 -13.59 -12.62
N TYR A 19 10.85 -12.39 -12.91
CA TYR A 19 10.67 -11.77 -14.23
C TYR A 19 11.21 -12.68 -15.35
N LYS A 20 10.40 -12.90 -16.38
CA LYS A 20 10.72 -13.80 -17.50
C LYS A 20 10.92 -13.08 -18.83
N GLY A 21 11.16 -11.76 -18.77
CA GLY A 21 11.31 -10.90 -19.93
C GLY A 21 9.98 -10.33 -20.44
N TRP A 22 10.08 -9.20 -21.16
CA TRP A 22 8.92 -8.48 -21.71
C TRP A 22 8.09 -9.34 -22.67
N SER A 23 8.71 -10.19 -23.48
CA SER A 23 8.01 -11.08 -24.42
C SER A 23 7.10 -12.07 -23.68
N SER A 24 7.55 -12.58 -22.52
CA SER A 24 6.71 -13.44 -21.66
C SER A 24 5.55 -12.65 -21.08
N PHE A 25 5.75 -11.39 -20.68
CA PHE A 25 4.67 -10.53 -20.18
C PHE A 25 3.62 -10.27 -21.28
N VAL A 26 4.08 -9.99 -22.50
CA VAL A 26 3.18 -9.78 -23.65
C VAL A 26 2.34 -11.04 -23.90
N ASN A 27 2.96 -12.21 -23.97
CA ASN A 27 2.25 -13.47 -24.26
C ASN A 27 1.28 -13.87 -23.16
N ASN A 28 1.61 -13.66 -21.88
CA ASN A 28 0.81 -14.16 -20.75
C ASN A 28 -0.19 -13.12 -20.20
N ILE A 29 0.02 -11.83 -20.48
CA ILE A 29 -0.82 -10.74 -19.95
C ILE A 29 -1.45 -9.92 -21.08
N ILE A 30 -0.64 -9.40 -22.01
CA ILE A 30 -1.13 -8.45 -23.02
C ILE A 30 -2.04 -9.14 -24.04
N PHE A 31 -1.59 -10.22 -24.65
CA PHE A 31 -2.39 -10.93 -25.68
C PHE A 31 -3.72 -11.44 -25.16
N PRO A 32 -3.81 -12.08 -23.98
CA PRO A 32 -5.10 -12.51 -23.44
C PRO A 32 -6.06 -11.35 -23.13
N ILE A 33 -5.54 -10.18 -22.72
CA ILE A 33 -6.37 -9.04 -22.30
C ILE A 33 -6.75 -8.15 -23.49
N PHE A 34 -5.80 -7.80 -24.34
CA PHE A 34 -6.00 -6.79 -25.38
C PHE A 34 -6.19 -7.40 -26.78
N GLY A 35 -5.75 -8.64 -27.01
CA GLY A 35 -5.69 -9.28 -28.32
C GLY A 35 -4.32 -9.12 -28.98
N GLU A 36 -3.91 -10.13 -29.73
CA GLU A 36 -2.66 -10.10 -30.49
C GLU A 36 -2.70 -9.08 -31.64
N ASP A 37 -3.88 -8.88 -32.23
CA ASP A 37 -4.14 -7.94 -33.30
C ASP A 37 -4.00 -6.46 -32.92
N LYS A 38 -4.10 -6.14 -31.64
CA LYS A 38 -3.93 -4.77 -31.13
C LYS A 38 -2.51 -4.46 -30.67
N PHE A 39 -1.66 -5.45 -30.57
CA PHE A 39 -0.26 -5.27 -30.15
C PHE A 39 0.65 -5.13 -31.36
N GLU A 40 1.41 -4.05 -31.40
CA GLU A 40 2.48 -3.82 -32.35
C GLU A 40 3.84 -3.94 -31.66
N SER A 41 4.64 -4.92 -32.09
CA SER A 41 6.02 -5.06 -31.64
C SER A 41 6.88 -4.00 -32.33
N LEU A 42 7.60 -3.21 -31.55
CA LEU A 42 8.55 -2.24 -32.06
C LEU A 42 9.96 -2.85 -32.05
N SER A 43 10.84 -2.39 -32.96
CA SER A 43 12.27 -2.69 -32.84
C SER A 43 12.75 -2.12 -31.51
N GLU A 44 13.34 -2.94 -30.64
CA GLU A 44 13.80 -2.51 -29.31
C GLU A 44 14.65 -1.24 -29.41
N THR A 45 14.02 -0.10 -29.13
CA THR A 45 14.69 1.20 -29.21
C THR A 45 15.19 1.58 -27.83
N GLU A 46 16.52 1.66 -27.67
CA GLU A 46 17.13 2.09 -26.42
C GLU A 46 17.06 3.61 -26.30
N LEU A 47 16.23 4.08 -25.36
CA LEU A 47 15.97 5.52 -25.21
C LEU A 47 17.18 6.30 -24.69
N LEU A 48 18.01 5.70 -23.83
CA LEU A 48 19.19 6.37 -23.27
C LEU A 48 20.32 6.56 -24.29
N GLU A 49 20.38 5.71 -25.31
CA GLU A 49 21.34 5.88 -26.43
C GLU A 49 20.91 7.03 -27.33
N ASN A 50 19.61 7.18 -27.54
CA ASN A 50 19.05 8.23 -28.40
C ASN A 50 18.94 9.60 -27.67
N ASN A 51 19.06 9.64 -26.36
CA ASN A 51 18.99 10.85 -25.52
C ASN A 51 20.22 10.88 -24.58
N PRO A 52 21.43 11.16 -25.06
CA PRO A 52 22.67 11.12 -24.27
C PRO A 52 22.64 12.05 -23.03
N GLU A 53 21.88 13.13 -23.10
CA GLU A 53 21.69 14.08 -21.99
C GLU A 53 20.98 13.48 -20.77
N GLU A 54 20.26 12.36 -20.95
CA GLU A 54 19.57 11.65 -19.86
C GLU A 54 20.48 10.64 -19.15
N LYS A 55 21.60 10.26 -19.73
CA LYS A 55 22.52 9.27 -19.14
C LYS A 55 22.99 9.61 -17.72
N PRO A 56 23.39 10.86 -17.41
CA PRO A 56 23.81 11.20 -16.04
C PRO A 56 22.68 11.02 -15.01
N LEU A 57 21.43 11.33 -15.39
CA LEU A 57 20.27 11.11 -14.54
C LEU A 57 19.98 9.62 -14.37
N ALA A 58 20.06 8.83 -15.43
CA ALA A 58 19.89 7.38 -15.40
C ALA A 58 20.92 6.73 -14.48
N GLU A 59 22.20 7.07 -14.63
CA GLU A 59 23.29 6.58 -13.78
C GLU A 59 23.08 6.95 -12.31
N ALA A 60 22.68 8.19 -12.03
CA ALA A 60 22.39 8.66 -10.67
C ALA A 60 21.20 7.94 -10.05
N THR A 61 20.24 7.48 -10.85
CA THR A 61 19.04 6.75 -10.42
C THR A 61 19.24 5.24 -10.38
N GLY A 62 20.34 4.73 -10.94
CA GLY A 62 20.64 3.31 -11.06
C GLY A 62 19.86 2.61 -12.17
N ILE A 63 19.43 3.34 -13.20
CA ILE A 63 18.79 2.77 -14.38
C ILE A 63 19.87 2.51 -15.43
N CYS A 64 19.92 1.26 -15.91
CA CYS A 64 20.94 0.81 -16.87
C CYS A 64 20.44 0.91 -18.32
N SER A 65 19.15 0.66 -18.56
CA SER A 65 18.56 0.61 -19.90
C SER A 65 17.08 0.91 -19.86
N ILE A 66 16.56 1.58 -20.89
CA ILE A 66 15.12 1.79 -21.12
C ILE A 66 14.82 1.47 -22.58
N LYS A 67 14.17 0.34 -22.81
CA LYS A 67 13.79 -0.11 -24.14
C LYS A 67 12.31 0.03 -24.39
N GLN A 68 11.93 0.71 -25.46
CA GLN A 68 10.59 0.68 -25.99
C GLN A 68 10.43 -0.61 -26.80
N VAL A 69 9.57 -1.53 -26.35
CA VAL A 69 9.46 -2.88 -26.93
C VAL A 69 8.17 -3.10 -27.71
N GLY A 70 7.17 -2.25 -27.52
CA GLY A 70 5.92 -2.35 -28.26
C GLY A 70 4.90 -1.31 -27.85
N GLN A 71 3.74 -1.35 -28.50
CA GLN A 71 2.60 -0.53 -28.18
C GLN A 71 1.28 -1.29 -28.37
N ILE A 72 0.24 -0.87 -27.66
CA ILE A 72 -1.09 -1.45 -27.71
C ILE A 72 -2.07 -0.40 -28.20
N ASP A 73 -2.86 -0.73 -29.23
CA ASP A 73 -3.98 0.12 -29.66
C ASP A 73 -5.13 0.02 -28.67
N VAL A 74 -5.38 1.13 -27.97
CA VAL A 74 -6.49 1.31 -27.02
C VAL A 74 -7.39 2.48 -27.41
N GLY A 75 -7.33 2.94 -28.66
CA GLY A 75 -8.16 4.00 -29.22
C GLY A 75 -7.37 5.25 -29.61
N VAL A 76 -7.63 6.42 -28.98
CA VAL A 76 -7.12 7.73 -29.48
C VAL A 76 -5.59 7.82 -29.48
N GLN A 77 -4.93 7.22 -28.49
CA GLN A 77 -3.46 7.18 -28.41
C GLN A 77 -2.99 5.79 -27.94
N PRO A 78 -1.89 5.27 -28.51
CA PRO A 78 -1.39 3.96 -28.13
C PRO A 78 -0.80 3.96 -26.72
N LEU A 79 -1.02 2.83 -26.02
CA LEU A 79 -0.38 2.55 -24.74
C LEU A 79 0.98 1.92 -24.99
N GLN A 80 2.05 2.60 -24.60
CA GLN A 80 3.43 2.16 -24.83
C GLN A 80 3.83 1.06 -23.85
N ILE A 81 4.77 0.20 -24.26
CA ILE A 81 5.40 -0.79 -23.36
C ILE A 81 6.90 -0.56 -23.33
N PHE A 82 7.43 -0.38 -22.11
CA PHE A 82 8.85 -0.21 -21.84
C PHE A 82 9.37 -1.34 -20.96
N ASP A 83 10.55 -1.86 -21.32
CA ASP A 83 11.35 -2.76 -20.52
C ASP A 83 12.52 -1.96 -19.92
N VAL A 84 12.62 -1.94 -18.59
CA VAL A 84 13.55 -1.07 -17.88
C VAL A 84 14.45 -1.91 -16.99
N THR A 85 15.74 -1.90 -17.31
CA THR A 85 16.77 -2.60 -16.52
C THR A 85 17.33 -1.67 -15.44
N VAL A 86 17.37 -2.13 -14.19
CA VAL A 86 17.95 -1.41 -13.06
C VAL A 86 19.16 -2.14 -12.51
N SER A 87 20.12 -1.37 -11.99
CA SER A 87 21.31 -1.90 -11.33
C SER A 87 20.96 -2.64 -10.05
N ASP A 88 21.69 -3.69 -9.71
CA ASP A 88 21.56 -4.46 -8.46
C ASP A 88 21.78 -3.62 -7.19
N ARG A 89 22.37 -2.42 -7.33
CA ARG A 89 22.55 -1.45 -6.23
C ARG A 89 21.24 -0.77 -5.84
N VAL A 90 20.25 -0.79 -6.71
CA VAL A 90 18.92 -0.19 -6.50
C VAL A 90 18.06 -1.15 -5.70
N MET A 91 17.51 -0.68 -4.59
CA MET A 91 16.44 -1.40 -3.92
C MET A 91 15.10 -0.91 -4.48
N MET A 92 14.46 -1.66 -5.38
CA MET A 92 13.20 -1.27 -6.02
C MET A 92 12.09 -0.95 -5.02
N GLU A 93 12.17 -1.50 -3.82
CA GLU A 93 11.24 -1.23 -2.74
C GLU A 93 11.38 0.18 -2.15
N ARG A 94 12.57 0.78 -2.22
CA ARG A 94 12.92 2.02 -1.51
C ARG A 94 13.28 3.19 -2.43
N ASN A 95 13.72 2.93 -3.67
CA ASN A 95 14.26 3.97 -4.56
C ASN A 95 13.21 4.46 -5.57
N ARG A 96 12.10 5.02 -5.08
CA ARG A 96 11.03 5.52 -5.94
C ARG A 96 11.30 6.89 -6.52
N VAL A 97 11.80 7.82 -5.70
CA VAL A 97 11.96 9.23 -6.08
C VAL A 97 12.86 9.40 -7.31
N ASN A 98 13.95 8.66 -7.37
CA ASN A 98 14.88 8.76 -8.50
C ASN A 98 14.33 8.13 -9.77
N ILE A 99 13.69 6.96 -9.67
CA ILE A 99 13.00 6.30 -10.78
C ILE A 99 11.89 7.22 -11.34
N GLN A 100 11.18 7.93 -10.48
CA GLN A 100 10.15 8.89 -10.87
C GLN A 100 10.66 10.03 -11.74
N ARG A 101 11.82 10.60 -11.43
CA ARG A 101 12.41 11.70 -12.24
C ARG A 101 12.64 11.25 -13.68
N LEU A 102 13.16 10.03 -13.87
CA LEU A 102 13.39 9.49 -15.20
C LEU A 102 12.07 9.15 -15.91
N ILE A 103 11.11 8.54 -15.21
CA ILE A 103 9.79 8.26 -15.77
C ILE A 103 9.11 9.55 -16.24
N ARG A 104 9.19 10.65 -15.49
CA ARG A 104 8.64 11.95 -15.90
C ARG A 104 9.22 12.39 -17.25
N LYS A 105 10.52 12.28 -17.43
CA LYS A 105 11.19 12.64 -18.69
C LYS A 105 10.75 11.75 -19.84
N VAL A 106 10.75 10.43 -19.66
CA VAL A 106 10.24 9.51 -20.69
C VAL A 106 8.80 9.85 -21.06
N MET A 107 7.96 10.14 -20.05
CA MET A 107 6.56 10.48 -20.26
C MET A 107 6.32 11.89 -20.83
N GLU A 108 7.33 12.74 -20.99
CA GLU A 108 7.16 14.01 -21.73
C GLU A 108 6.69 13.77 -23.17
N ASN A 109 7.15 12.69 -23.79
CA ASN A 109 6.86 12.34 -25.17
C ASN A 109 5.66 11.37 -25.34
N TYR A 110 5.11 10.82 -24.24
CA TYR A 110 4.06 9.80 -24.31
C TYR A 110 2.92 10.14 -23.35
N SER A 111 1.70 9.74 -23.71
CA SER A 111 0.50 9.96 -22.89
C SER A 111 0.22 8.83 -21.92
N SER A 112 0.59 7.59 -22.27
CA SER A 112 0.37 6.42 -21.41
C SER A 112 1.41 5.34 -21.69
N ALA A 113 1.81 4.62 -20.64
CA ALA A 113 2.77 3.54 -20.73
C ALA A 113 2.59 2.47 -19.65
N PHE A 114 2.89 1.23 -20.02
CA PHE A 114 3.25 0.15 -19.11
C PHE A 114 4.77 0.06 -19.04
N MET A 115 5.33 0.05 -17.84
CA MET A 115 6.77 -0.06 -17.61
C MET A 115 7.07 -1.27 -16.76
N LEU A 116 8.00 -2.10 -17.21
CA LEU A 116 8.44 -3.34 -16.56
C LEU A 116 9.86 -3.13 -16.05
N PHE A 117 10.03 -2.99 -14.74
CA PHE A 117 11.34 -2.80 -14.12
C PHE A 117 11.87 -4.12 -13.62
N HIS A 118 13.09 -4.48 -13.96
CA HIS A 118 13.76 -5.68 -13.50
C HIS A 118 15.25 -5.41 -13.25
N TYR A 119 15.90 -6.26 -12.47
CA TYR A 119 17.33 -6.15 -12.20
C TYR A 119 18.18 -6.60 -13.39
N GLU A 120 19.37 -6.02 -13.50
CA GLU A 120 20.35 -6.36 -14.52
C GLU A 120 20.83 -7.82 -14.41
N ASN A 121 20.99 -8.32 -13.18
CA ASN A 121 21.41 -9.68 -12.88
C ASN A 121 20.33 -10.47 -12.13
N ASP A 122 20.35 -11.79 -12.27
CA ASP A 122 19.41 -12.72 -11.61
C ASP A 122 19.68 -12.91 -10.10
N THR A 123 20.38 -11.99 -9.46
CA THR A 123 20.66 -12.01 -8.02
C THR A 123 19.45 -11.64 -7.16
N ARG A 124 18.50 -10.92 -7.75
CA ARG A 124 17.23 -10.52 -7.14
C ARG A 124 16.09 -10.91 -8.06
N TRP A 125 14.98 -11.33 -7.47
CA TRP A 125 13.85 -11.92 -8.18
C TRP A 125 12.58 -11.09 -8.17
N ASP A 126 12.54 -10.01 -7.39
CA ASP A 126 11.46 -9.04 -7.43
C ASP A 126 11.59 -8.14 -8.66
N TRP A 127 10.47 -7.74 -9.18
CA TRP A 127 10.33 -6.86 -10.32
C TRP A 127 9.16 -5.91 -10.11
N ARG A 128 9.07 -4.84 -10.90
CA ARG A 128 8.03 -3.83 -10.72
C ARG A 128 7.28 -3.61 -12.02
N PHE A 129 5.96 -3.61 -11.93
CA PHE A 129 5.08 -3.12 -12.98
C PHE A 129 4.60 -1.72 -12.63
N THR A 130 4.60 -0.80 -13.60
CA THR A 130 4.06 0.55 -13.44
C THR A 130 3.19 0.91 -14.63
N PHE A 131 1.96 1.35 -14.38
CA PHE A 131 1.11 2.01 -15.36
C PHE A 131 1.21 3.50 -15.16
N CYS A 132 1.55 4.23 -16.23
CA CYS A 132 1.63 5.69 -16.27
C CYS A 132 0.57 6.24 -17.22
N HIS A 133 -0.14 7.30 -16.80
CA HIS A 133 -1.11 7.97 -17.64
C HIS A 133 -1.16 9.47 -17.34
N LYS A 134 -1.21 10.32 -18.41
CA LYS A 134 -1.42 11.75 -18.32
C LYS A 134 -2.86 12.08 -18.69
N LYS A 135 -3.58 12.82 -17.84
CA LYS A 135 -4.88 13.42 -18.16
C LYS A 135 -4.68 14.84 -18.67
N GLY A 136 -5.30 15.20 -19.78
CA GLY A 136 -5.40 16.59 -20.23
C GLY A 136 -5.33 16.76 -21.74
N SER A 137 -5.83 17.90 -22.21
CA SER A 137 -5.65 18.37 -23.59
C SER A 137 -4.30 19.08 -23.72
N GLN A 138 -3.80 19.28 -24.95
CA GLN A 138 -2.51 19.91 -25.23
C GLN A 138 -2.24 21.27 -24.55
N LYS A 139 -3.21 21.87 -23.90
CA LYS A 139 -3.10 23.19 -23.22
C LYS A 139 -3.04 23.13 -21.69
N GLU A 140 -3.51 22.03 -21.07
CA GLU A 140 -3.47 21.83 -19.61
C GLU A 140 -3.02 20.39 -19.32
N VAL A 141 -1.72 20.20 -19.23
CA VAL A 141 -1.13 18.88 -18.92
C VAL A 141 -1.04 18.74 -17.41
N THR A 142 -1.84 17.85 -16.83
CA THR A 142 -1.65 17.40 -15.44
C THR A 142 -0.44 16.50 -15.35
N ASP A 143 0.22 16.47 -14.18
CA ASP A 143 1.27 15.50 -13.90
C ASP A 143 0.78 14.07 -14.17
N SER A 144 1.66 13.23 -14.72
CA SER A 144 1.30 11.83 -15.01
C SER A 144 1.01 11.06 -13.73
N LYS A 145 -0.20 10.48 -13.64
CA LYS A 145 -0.53 9.51 -12.59
C LYS A 145 0.18 8.19 -12.86
N ARG A 146 0.68 7.58 -11.80
CA ARG A 146 1.40 6.32 -11.84
C ARG A 146 0.82 5.37 -10.82
N TYR A 147 0.57 4.15 -11.26
CA TYR A 147 0.08 3.05 -10.44
C TYR A 147 1.09 1.92 -10.52
N THR A 148 1.68 1.57 -9.39
CA THR A 148 2.82 0.64 -9.37
C THR A 148 2.58 -0.56 -8.47
N PHE A 149 3.13 -1.72 -8.86
CA PHE A 149 3.13 -2.96 -8.10
C PHE A 149 4.54 -3.51 -8.00
N LEU A 150 4.95 -3.88 -6.81
CA LEU A 150 6.12 -4.73 -6.61
C LEU A 150 5.68 -6.18 -6.71
N LEU A 151 6.30 -6.94 -7.60
CA LEU A 151 5.92 -8.29 -8.01
C LEU A 151 7.09 -9.26 -7.80
N GLY A 152 6.83 -10.55 -7.94
CA GLY A 152 7.87 -11.59 -7.81
C GLY A 152 7.70 -12.47 -6.58
N PRO A 153 8.65 -13.40 -6.36
CA PRO A 153 8.62 -14.33 -5.24
C PRO A 153 8.57 -13.63 -3.89
N GLY A 154 7.65 -14.06 -3.02
CA GLY A 154 7.47 -13.46 -1.70
C GLY A 154 6.67 -12.16 -1.65
N GLN A 155 6.27 -11.60 -2.81
CA GLN A 155 5.43 -10.42 -2.88
C GLN A 155 3.93 -10.77 -2.90
N SER A 156 3.09 -9.87 -2.36
CA SER A 156 1.63 -10.02 -2.43
C SER A 156 1.12 -9.58 -3.80
N CYS A 157 1.00 -10.53 -4.74
CA CYS A 157 0.60 -10.25 -6.12
C CYS A 157 -0.91 -10.34 -6.38
N ARG A 158 -1.72 -10.60 -5.35
CA ARG A 158 -3.17 -10.80 -5.51
C ARG A 158 -3.89 -9.56 -6.03
N THR A 159 -3.53 -8.38 -5.53
CA THR A 159 -4.12 -7.12 -5.97
C THR A 159 -3.84 -6.87 -7.45
N ALA A 160 -2.58 -7.04 -7.88
CA ALA A 160 -2.20 -6.93 -9.29
C ALA A 160 -2.97 -7.95 -10.15
N ALA A 161 -3.05 -9.21 -9.71
CA ALA A 161 -3.80 -10.26 -10.40
C ALA A 161 -5.29 -9.90 -10.55
N ASN A 162 -5.92 -9.38 -9.51
CA ASN A 162 -7.31 -8.93 -9.56
C ASN A 162 -7.50 -7.78 -10.57
N ASN A 163 -6.57 -6.82 -10.61
CA ASN A 163 -6.67 -5.69 -11.52
C ASN A 163 -6.48 -6.12 -12.98
N PHE A 164 -5.53 -6.99 -13.29
CA PHE A 164 -5.40 -7.57 -14.63
C PHE A 164 -6.61 -8.45 -15.00
N ASN A 165 -7.19 -9.18 -14.03
CA ASN A 165 -8.40 -9.95 -14.28
C ASN A 165 -9.61 -9.06 -14.61
N LYS A 166 -9.74 -7.89 -13.94
CA LYS A 166 -10.78 -6.89 -14.30
C LYS A 166 -10.64 -6.41 -15.74
N LEU A 167 -9.40 -6.19 -16.20
CA LEU A 167 -9.16 -5.85 -17.61
C LEU A 167 -9.58 -6.99 -18.53
N TYR A 168 -9.21 -8.24 -18.20
CA TYR A 168 -9.59 -9.42 -18.97
C TYR A 168 -11.10 -9.62 -19.05
N GLU A 169 -11.83 -9.43 -17.97
CA GLU A 169 -13.29 -9.52 -17.94
C GLU A 169 -13.97 -8.45 -18.81
N ASN A 170 -13.33 -7.28 -18.96
CA ASN A 170 -13.83 -6.16 -19.77
C ASN A 170 -13.15 -6.03 -21.14
N ARG A 171 -12.39 -7.04 -21.60
CA ARG A 171 -11.50 -6.99 -22.78
C ARG A 171 -12.21 -6.55 -24.08
N ASP A 172 -13.49 -6.87 -24.25
CA ASP A 172 -14.25 -6.54 -25.45
C ASP A 172 -14.58 -5.03 -25.58
N THR A 173 -14.41 -4.28 -24.48
CA THR A 173 -14.80 -2.86 -24.39
C THR A 173 -13.71 -2.01 -23.73
N LEU A 174 -12.45 -2.48 -23.73
CA LEU A 174 -11.35 -1.74 -23.11
C LEU A 174 -11.08 -0.43 -23.82
N ASP A 175 -10.98 0.61 -23.01
CA ASP A 175 -10.47 1.92 -23.36
C ASP A 175 -9.55 2.43 -22.22
N MET A 176 -8.90 3.57 -22.41
CA MET A 176 -7.98 4.13 -21.44
C MET A 176 -8.65 4.42 -20.09
N SER A 177 -9.93 4.82 -20.09
CA SER A 177 -10.67 5.10 -18.85
C SER A 177 -10.86 3.86 -18.00
N LYS A 178 -11.19 2.72 -18.61
CA LYS A 178 -11.34 1.43 -17.93
C LYS A 178 -10.00 0.88 -17.44
N ILE A 179 -8.93 1.12 -18.18
CA ILE A 179 -7.58 0.75 -17.74
C ILE A 179 -7.23 1.56 -16.49
N GLU A 180 -7.47 2.87 -16.50
CA GLU A 180 -7.22 3.71 -15.33
C GLU A 180 -8.08 3.30 -14.13
N GLU A 181 -9.37 3.03 -14.35
CA GLU A 181 -10.29 2.56 -13.30
C GLU A 181 -9.81 1.25 -12.68
N ALA A 182 -9.37 0.29 -13.50
CA ALA A 182 -8.88 -1.01 -13.03
C ALA A 182 -7.65 -0.90 -12.12
N PHE A 183 -6.78 0.10 -12.34
CA PHE A 183 -5.60 0.34 -11.51
C PHE A 183 -5.83 1.39 -10.42
N SER A 184 -7.01 2.00 -10.30
CA SER A 184 -7.27 3.05 -9.33
C SER A 184 -7.23 2.53 -7.89
N VAL A 185 -6.63 3.33 -7.00
CA VAL A 185 -6.58 3.05 -5.55
C VAL A 185 -7.99 3.07 -4.93
N GLU A 186 -8.91 3.86 -5.49
CA GLU A 186 -10.28 3.96 -5.00
C GLU A 186 -11.05 2.63 -5.16
N ALA A 187 -10.89 1.95 -6.29
CA ALA A 187 -11.50 0.64 -6.51
C ALA A 187 -10.98 -0.40 -5.50
N LEU A 188 -9.68 -0.39 -5.23
CA LEU A 188 -9.05 -1.22 -4.21
C LEU A 188 -9.59 -0.90 -2.81
N THR A 189 -9.71 0.40 -2.48
CA THR A 189 -10.23 0.86 -1.19
C THR A 189 -11.62 0.31 -0.92
N ASN A 190 -12.51 0.41 -1.90
CA ASN A 190 -13.89 -0.07 -1.77
C ASN A 190 -13.96 -1.59 -1.62
N GLU A 191 -13.15 -2.33 -2.38
CA GLU A 191 -13.06 -3.80 -2.26
C GLU A 191 -12.54 -4.22 -0.90
N PHE A 192 -11.41 -3.66 -0.46
CA PHE A 192 -10.82 -3.95 0.84
C PHE A 192 -11.78 -3.63 1.97
N PHE A 193 -12.39 -2.43 1.95
CA PHE A 193 -13.39 -2.02 2.93
C PHE A 193 -14.55 -3.01 3.02
N GLY A 194 -15.09 -3.45 1.88
CA GLY A 194 -16.18 -4.42 1.85
C GLY A 194 -15.82 -5.76 2.48
N LYS A 195 -14.60 -6.26 2.27
CA LYS A 195 -14.11 -7.51 2.86
C LYS A 195 -13.79 -7.34 4.35
N TYR A 196 -13.09 -6.26 4.71
CA TYR A 196 -12.76 -5.95 6.10
C TYR A 196 -14.00 -5.77 6.96
N LYS A 197 -15.01 -5.06 6.44
CA LYS A 197 -16.30 -4.91 7.14
C LYS A 197 -17.00 -6.24 7.39
N LYS A 198 -16.93 -7.18 6.44
CA LYS A 198 -17.50 -8.53 6.63
C LYS A 198 -16.82 -9.27 7.79
N GLU A 199 -15.49 -9.19 7.86
CA GLU A 199 -14.77 -9.80 8.99
C GLU A 199 -15.13 -9.09 10.29
N TYR A 200 -15.13 -7.75 10.32
CA TYR A 200 -15.57 -7.00 11.49
C TYR A 200 -16.98 -7.38 11.96
N ASP A 201 -17.94 -7.40 11.05
CA ASP A 201 -19.33 -7.76 11.36
C ASP A 201 -19.43 -9.19 11.93
N LYS A 202 -18.61 -10.14 11.42
CA LYS A 202 -18.55 -11.52 11.90
C LYS A 202 -18.10 -11.62 13.36
N PHE A 203 -17.06 -10.87 13.76
CA PHE A 203 -16.60 -10.82 15.14
C PHE A 203 -17.64 -10.19 16.09
N VAL A 204 -18.28 -9.09 15.67
CA VAL A 204 -19.33 -8.43 16.46
C VAL A 204 -20.55 -9.33 16.62
N GLU A 205 -21.01 -9.95 15.52
CA GLU A 205 -22.16 -10.86 15.51
C GLU A 205 -21.94 -12.05 16.44
N TYR A 206 -20.73 -12.62 16.48
CA TYR A 206 -20.42 -13.75 17.36
C TYR A 206 -20.75 -13.46 18.82
N ILE A 207 -20.51 -12.24 19.29
CA ILE A 207 -20.76 -11.84 20.68
C ILE A 207 -22.22 -11.36 20.87
N THR A 208 -22.68 -10.48 19.95
CA THR A 208 -23.96 -9.77 20.13
C THR A 208 -25.18 -10.50 19.58
N GLY A 209 -24.96 -11.47 18.64
CA GLY A 209 -26.04 -12.10 17.88
C GLY A 209 -26.67 -11.19 16.82
N LYS A 210 -26.11 -10.00 16.58
CA LYS A 210 -26.68 -8.95 15.73
C LYS A 210 -25.79 -8.59 14.57
N ARG A 211 -26.41 -8.27 13.42
CA ARG A 211 -25.71 -7.78 12.23
C ARG A 211 -26.48 -6.64 11.58
N TYR A 212 -25.76 -5.65 11.03
CA TYR A 212 -26.36 -4.63 10.20
C TYR A 212 -26.57 -5.13 8.78
N VAL A 213 -27.83 -5.18 8.34
CA VAL A 213 -28.21 -5.62 6.99
C VAL A 213 -28.81 -4.45 6.21
N LYS A 214 -28.51 -4.41 4.90
CA LYS A 214 -29.04 -3.38 4.01
C LYS A 214 -30.50 -3.70 3.66
N LYS A 215 -31.42 -2.81 4.01
CA LYS A 215 -32.82 -2.82 3.57
C LYS A 215 -33.11 -1.56 2.77
N GLY A 216 -33.17 -1.69 1.43
CA GLY A 216 -33.25 -0.54 0.52
C GLY A 216 -32.00 0.34 0.64
N ASN A 217 -32.16 1.63 0.93
CA ASN A 217 -31.07 2.60 1.09
C ASN A 217 -30.60 2.78 2.53
N LYS A 218 -31.11 2.00 3.48
CA LYS A 218 -30.75 2.10 4.92
C LYS A 218 -30.16 0.80 5.43
N TYR A 219 -29.23 0.91 6.35
CA TYR A 219 -28.77 -0.21 7.15
C TYR A 219 -29.67 -0.31 8.38
N VAL A 220 -30.14 -1.51 8.68
CA VAL A 220 -30.97 -1.81 9.86
C VAL A 220 -30.34 -2.97 10.63
N GLU A 221 -30.45 -2.91 11.94
CA GLU A 221 -30.02 -4.00 12.81
C GLU A 221 -30.96 -5.20 12.63
N ALA A 222 -30.38 -6.38 12.47
CA ALA A 222 -31.07 -7.65 12.41
C ALA A 222 -30.51 -8.60 13.47
N ILE A 223 -31.39 -9.25 14.21
CA ILE A 223 -31.02 -10.34 15.13
C ILE A 223 -30.82 -11.59 14.28
N ILE A 224 -29.64 -12.19 14.34
CA ILE A 224 -29.26 -13.38 13.59
C ILE A 224 -29.33 -14.61 14.49
N HIS A 225 -28.87 -14.49 15.72
CA HIS A 225 -28.94 -15.53 16.74
C HIS A 225 -28.99 -14.88 18.13
N GLU A 226 -29.22 -15.67 19.17
CA GLU A 226 -29.11 -15.20 20.54
C GLU A 226 -27.68 -14.73 20.87
N PRO A 227 -27.52 -13.69 21.71
CA PRO A 227 -26.22 -13.23 22.14
C PRO A 227 -25.40 -14.33 22.80
N HIS A 228 -24.07 -14.26 22.67
CA HIS A 228 -23.18 -15.27 23.28
C HIS A 228 -23.36 -15.28 24.81
N PRO A 229 -23.70 -16.44 25.41
CA PRO A 229 -24.21 -16.48 26.80
C PRO A 229 -23.17 -16.06 27.85
N THR A 230 -21.88 -16.24 27.57
CA THR A 230 -20.77 -15.89 28.49
C THR A 230 -20.03 -14.63 28.10
N LEU A 231 -19.81 -14.38 26.80
CA LEU A 231 -19.03 -13.23 26.35
C LEU A 231 -19.82 -11.93 26.39
N TYR A 232 -21.08 -11.93 25.96
CA TYR A 232 -21.87 -10.71 25.90
C TYR A 232 -22.07 -10.05 27.30
N PRO A 233 -22.32 -10.81 28.41
CA PRO A 233 -22.30 -10.25 29.74
C PRO A 233 -20.99 -9.62 30.18
N CYS A 234 -19.82 -10.09 29.69
CA CYS A 234 -18.53 -9.46 29.99
C CYS A 234 -18.48 -8.00 29.50
N PHE A 235 -19.21 -7.68 28.45
CA PHE A 235 -19.40 -6.32 27.96
C PHE A 235 -20.62 -5.61 28.56
N SER A 236 -21.11 -6.05 29.71
CA SER A 236 -22.32 -5.50 30.36
C SER A 236 -23.53 -5.50 29.43
N ASN A 237 -23.64 -6.44 28.52
CA ASN A 237 -24.66 -6.54 27.46
C ASN A 237 -24.78 -5.26 26.63
N ASN A 238 -23.65 -4.61 26.35
CA ASN A 238 -23.59 -3.35 25.63
C ASN A 238 -22.94 -3.53 24.25
N ASP A 239 -23.74 -3.44 23.19
CA ASP A 239 -23.29 -3.58 21.80
C ASP A 239 -22.18 -2.59 21.42
N LYS A 240 -22.21 -1.38 21.98
CA LYS A 240 -21.18 -0.36 21.68
C LYS A 240 -19.83 -0.80 22.24
N LEU A 241 -19.77 -1.32 23.47
CA LEU A 241 -18.51 -1.81 24.05
C LEU A 241 -17.94 -2.98 23.24
N VAL A 242 -18.80 -3.89 22.76
CA VAL A 242 -18.38 -4.99 21.88
C VAL A 242 -17.79 -4.43 20.58
N ARG A 243 -18.46 -3.47 19.94
CA ARG A 243 -17.97 -2.85 18.71
C ARG A 243 -16.65 -2.12 18.90
N ASP A 244 -16.50 -1.37 19.99
CA ASP A 244 -15.28 -0.64 20.31
C ASP A 244 -14.10 -1.61 20.55
N TYR A 245 -14.34 -2.70 21.27
CA TYR A 245 -13.38 -3.78 21.49
C TYR A 245 -12.92 -4.42 20.17
N VAL A 246 -13.85 -4.86 19.33
CA VAL A 246 -13.54 -5.49 18.05
C VAL A 246 -12.82 -4.52 17.14
N LYS A 247 -13.20 -3.24 17.07
CA LYS A 247 -12.47 -2.21 16.30
C LYS A 247 -11.03 -2.08 16.77
N LYS A 248 -10.80 -2.00 18.08
CA LYS A 248 -9.46 -1.89 18.66
C LYS A 248 -8.60 -3.10 18.30
N MET A 249 -9.13 -4.31 18.53
CA MET A 249 -8.44 -5.56 18.21
C MET A 249 -8.07 -5.66 16.73
N LEU A 250 -9.04 -5.47 15.84
CA LEU A 250 -8.80 -5.54 14.39
C LEU A 250 -7.87 -4.42 13.90
N GLY A 251 -7.98 -3.22 14.48
CA GLY A 251 -7.07 -2.10 14.19
C GLY A 251 -5.63 -2.43 14.52
N ARG A 252 -5.37 -3.03 15.68
CA ARG A 252 -4.05 -3.53 16.08
C ARG A 252 -3.52 -4.56 15.07
N ILE A 253 -4.33 -5.54 14.70
CA ILE A 253 -3.93 -6.58 13.73
C ILE A 253 -3.58 -5.98 12.37
N VAL A 254 -4.42 -5.06 11.85
CA VAL A 254 -4.14 -4.41 10.56
C VAL A 254 -2.87 -3.55 10.62
N PHE A 255 -2.64 -2.83 11.73
CA PHE A 255 -1.41 -2.06 11.90
C PHE A 255 -0.15 -2.94 11.84
N LEU A 256 -0.22 -4.16 12.37
CA LEU A 256 0.89 -5.11 12.27
C LEU A 256 1.19 -5.52 10.83
N HIS A 257 0.22 -5.47 9.91
CA HIS A 257 0.48 -5.73 8.49
C HIS A 257 1.33 -4.63 7.85
N PHE A 258 1.25 -3.38 8.32
CA PHE A 258 2.19 -2.32 7.91
C PHE A 258 3.60 -2.57 8.45
N LEU A 259 3.73 -2.98 9.71
CA LEU A 259 5.03 -3.28 10.31
C LEU A 259 5.72 -4.47 9.64
N GLN A 260 4.98 -5.55 9.37
CA GLN A 260 5.56 -6.69 8.65
C GLN A 260 5.95 -6.34 7.22
N LYS A 261 5.22 -5.44 6.54
CA LYS A 261 5.61 -4.94 5.21
C LYS A 261 6.95 -4.22 5.25
N LYS A 262 7.25 -3.49 6.33
CA LYS A 262 8.58 -2.90 6.56
C LYS A 262 9.65 -3.94 6.91
N GLY A 263 9.27 -5.20 7.15
CA GLY A 263 10.20 -6.21 7.65
C GLY A 263 10.65 -5.93 9.09
N TRP A 264 9.76 -5.36 9.92
CA TRP A 264 10.06 -5.02 11.31
C TRP A 264 9.51 -6.07 12.31
N LEU A 265 8.77 -7.05 11.84
CA LEU A 265 8.27 -8.14 12.67
C LEU A 265 9.02 -9.44 12.35
N GLY A 266 9.39 -10.16 13.39
CA GLY A 266 10.08 -11.43 13.23
C GLY A 266 11.51 -11.30 12.72
N VAL A 267 12.21 -10.21 13.02
CA VAL A 267 13.59 -9.98 12.57
C VAL A 267 14.53 -10.93 13.30
N PRO A 268 15.40 -11.69 12.59
CA PRO A 268 16.42 -12.52 13.22
C PRO A 268 17.38 -11.67 14.07
N TYR A 269 17.87 -12.24 15.17
CA TYR A 269 18.69 -11.50 16.14
C TYR A 269 19.91 -10.80 15.53
N ASN A 270 20.56 -11.46 14.57
CA ASN A 270 21.80 -10.98 13.95
C ASN A 270 21.59 -10.18 12.67
N GLU A 271 20.35 -9.84 12.33
CA GLU A 271 20.02 -9.13 11.10
C GLU A 271 19.54 -7.70 11.36
N GLU A 272 19.65 -6.84 10.36
CA GLU A 272 19.19 -5.47 10.40
C GLU A 272 17.66 -5.35 10.35
N TRP A 273 17.12 -4.28 10.91
CA TRP A 273 15.72 -3.94 10.77
C TRP A 273 15.33 -3.83 9.28
N GLY A 274 14.24 -4.47 8.89
CA GLY A 274 13.81 -4.57 7.50
C GLY A 274 14.00 -5.96 6.88
N SER A 275 14.74 -6.87 7.57
CA SER A 275 14.91 -8.27 7.14
C SER A 275 13.85 -9.23 7.70
N GLY A 276 12.90 -8.72 8.50
CA GLY A 276 11.87 -9.53 9.14
C GLY A 276 10.90 -10.19 8.17
N ASP A 277 10.09 -11.10 8.71
CA ASP A 277 9.12 -11.88 7.95
C ASP A 277 7.94 -11.01 7.47
N ARG A 278 7.82 -10.83 6.17
CA ARG A 278 6.74 -10.03 5.54
C ARG A 278 5.36 -10.70 5.57
N ASN A 279 5.30 -11.96 5.98
CA ASN A 279 4.08 -12.72 6.25
C ASN A 279 3.95 -13.11 7.72
N PHE A 280 4.63 -12.40 8.61
CA PHE A 280 4.76 -12.73 10.03
C PHE A 280 3.42 -13.08 10.69
N MET A 281 2.39 -12.26 10.53
CA MET A 281 1.09 -12.47 11.16
C MET A 281 0.39 -13.75 10.70
N LEU A 282 0.43 -14.03 9.38
CA LEU A 282 -0.13 -15.27 8.84
C LEU A 282 0.69 -16.49 9.26
N ASN A 283 2.03 -16.37 9.27
CA ASN A 283 2.92 -17.45 9.69
C ASN A 283 2.80 -17.72 11.19
N LEU A 284 2.58 -16.66 12.01
CA LEU A 284 2.33 -16.80 13.44
C LEU A 284 1.10 -17.67 13.71
N PHE A 285 0.01 -17.44 12.99
CA PHE A 285 -1.20 -18.25 13.09
C PHE A 285 -1.01 -19.68 12.54
N LYS A 286 -0.43 -19.80 11.34
CA LYS A 286 -0.26 -21.11 10.69
C LYS A 286 0.65 -22.07 11.42
N LYS A 287 1.72 -21.56 12.08
CA LYS A 287 2.67 -22.35 12.85
C LYS A 287 2.23 -22.58 14.30
N ALA A 288 1.22 -21.87 14.78
CA ALA A 288 0.64 -22.08 16.09
C ALA A 288 0.07 -23.51 16.22
N THR A 289 0.16 -24.09 17.41
CA THR A 289 -0.49 -25.37 17.71
C THR A 289 -2.00 -25.24 17.66
N GLU A 290 -2.74 -26.33 17.54
CA GLU A 290 -4.22 -26.27 17.54
C GLU A 290 -4.76 -25.64 18.83
N GLU A 291 -4.15 -25.89 19.97
CA GLU A 291 -4.51 -25.28 21.26
C GLU A 291 -4.28 -23.74 21.23
N GLN A 292 -3.13 -23.32 20.67
CA GLN A 292 -2.84 -21.89 20.50
C GLN A 292 -3.77 -21.22 19.49
N LYS A 293 -4.21 -21.92 18.44
CA LYS A 293 -5.19 -21.39 17.48
C LYS A 293 -6.57 -21.20 18.12
N GLU A 294 -7.03 -22.15 18.94
CA GLU A 294 -8.27 -22.05 19.68
C GLU A 294 -8.27 -20.89 20.71
N ASN A 295 -7.09 -20.53 21.21
CA ASN A 295 -6.88 -19.44 22.16
C ASN A 295 -6.00 -18.32 21.57
N PHE A 296 -6.03 -18.09 20.26
CA PHE A 296 -5.04 -17.28 19.55
C PHE A 296 -4.95 -15.86 20.06
N LEU A 297 -6.08 -15.27 20.48
CA LEU A 297 -6.10 -13.92 21.05
C LEU A 297 -5.35 -13.91 22.39
N ASP A 298 -5.73 -14.73 23.35
CA ASP A 298 -5.20 -14.72 24.72
C ASP A 298 -3.74 -15.19 24.77
N GLU A 299 -3.41 -16.30 24.07
CA GLU A 299 -2.10 -16.93 24.21
C GLU A 299 -1.03 -16.35 23.33
N VAL A 300 -1.42 -15.74 22.19
CA VAL A 300 -0.45 -15.30 21.18
C VAL A 300 -0.53 -13.78 20.96
N LEU A 301 -1.72 -13.23 20.63
CA LEU A 301 -1.82 -11.83 20.24
C LEU A 301 -1.70 -10.87 21.41
N GLU A 302 -2.32 -11.15 22.55
CA GLU A 302 -2.24 -10.27 23.72
C GLU A 302 -0.82 -10.16 24.26
N GLY A 303 -0.09 -11.27 24.30
CA GLY A 303 1.33 -11.26 24.64
C GLY A 303 2.15 -10.43 23.64
N LEU A 304 1.88 -10.59 22.33
CA LEU A 304 2.54 -9.79 21.30
C LEU A 304 2.24 -8.30 21.47
N PHE A 305 0.99 -7.92 21.76
CA PHE A 305 0.61 -6.52 21.96
C PHE A 305 1.27 -5.91 23.21
N ALA A 306 1.13 -6.55 24.37
CA ALA A 306 1.57 -5.99 25.63
C ALA A 306 3.07 -6.17 25.90
N GLU A 307 3.58 -7.38 25.72
CA GLU A 307 4.98 -7.71 26.03
C GLU A 307 5.90 -7.50 24.82
N GLY A 308 5.36 -7.72 23.59
CA GLY A 308 6.08 -7.56 22.34
C GLY A 308 6.18 -6.09 21.90
N LEU A 309 5.10 -5.36 21.85
CA LEU A 309 5.03 -4.05 21.22
C LEU A 309 4.99 -2.88 22.22
N ASP A 310 4.31 -3.05 23.36
CA ASP A 310 4.16 -1.99 24.37
C ASP A 310 5.20 -2.05 25.50
N CYS A 311 6.18 -2.93 25.42
CA CYS A 311 7.24 -3.08 26.42
C CYS A 311 8.61 -2.75 25.83
N ASN A 312 9.34 -1.82 26.46
CA ASN A 312 10.71 -1.51 26.07
C ASN A 312 11.67 -2.63 26.46
N ARG A 313 12.31 -3.24 25.46
CA ARG A 313 13.25 -4.38 25.61
C ARG A 313 14.61 -4.08 24.95
N ALA A 314 14.97 -2.80 24.80
CA ALA A 314 16.24 -2.41 24.18
C ALA A 314 17.45 -3.02 24.90
N ASP A 315 17.38 -3.24 26.22
CA ASP A 315 18.39 -3.93 27.05
C ASP A 315 18.56 -5.42 26.68
N LYS A 316 17.56 -6.02 26.06
CA LYS A 316 17.53 -7.41 25.57
C LYS A 316 17.62 -7.51 24.04
N GLY A 317 18.00 -6.42 23.35
CA GLY A 317 18.11 -6.36 21.90
C GLY A 317 16.77 -6.51 21.18
N ASP A 318 15.68 -6.05 21.81
CA ASP A 318 14.28 -6.12 21.32
C ASP A 318 13.76 -7.55 21.10
N LEU A 319 14.40 -8.57 21.67
CA LEU A 319 13.97 -9.96 21.56
C LEU A 319 12.62 -10.19 22.27
N TYR A 320 11.77 -10.92 21.59
CA TYR A 320 10.48 -11.38 22.12
C TYR A 320 10.25 -12.85 21.77
N ASP A 321 9.77 -13.63 22.74
CA ASP A 321 9.35 -15.02 22.53
C ASP A 321 7.86 -15.07 22.20
N THR A 322 7.54 -15.29 20.93
CA THR A 322 6.16 -15.41 20.46
C THR A 322 5.43 -16.64 20.99
N LYS A 323 6.13 -17.54 21.67
CA LYS A 323 5.64 -18.89 22.10
C LYS A 323 5.24 -19.82 20.95
N VAL A 324 5.38 -19.39 19.69
CA VAL A 324 5.08 -20.19 18.50
C VAL A 324 6.37 -20.79 17.95
N GLU A 325 6.37 -22.09 17.74
CA GLU A 325 7.56 -22.82 17.27
C GLU A 325 8.01 -22.32 15.87
N GLY A 326 9.31 -22.12 15.72
CA GLY A 326 9.90 -21.57 14.49
C GLY A 326 9.79 -20.06 14.33
N LEU A 327 9.19 -19.34 15.32
CA LEU A 327 9.15 -17.87 15.39
C LEU A 327 9.56 -17.35 16.78
N ARG A 328 10.10 -18.21 17.64
CA ARG A 328 10.58 -17.84 18.98
C ARG A 328 11.81 -16.96 18.91
N ASN A 329 11.96 -16.08 19.91
CA ASN A 329 13.15 -15.25 20.10
C ASN A 329 13.52 -14.42 18.87
N CYS A 330 12.53 -13.86 18.21
CA CYS A 330 12.73 -12.88 17.16
C CYS A 330 12.65 -11.46 17.69
N ARG A 331 13.20 -10.50 16.94
CA ARG A 331 13.12 -9.08 17.28
C ARG A 331 11.78 -8.52 16.86
N ILE A 332 11.15 -7.81 17.81
CA ILE A 332 9.88 -7.08 17.63
C ILE A 332 10.12 -5.65 18.14
N PRO A 333 9.77 -4.59 17.38
CA PRO A 333 10.05 -3.22 17.79
C PRO A 333 9.20 -2.79 18.98
N TYR A 334 9.76 -1.99 19.87
CA TYR A 334 8.99 -1.27 20.85
C TYR A 334 8.28 -0.07 20.20
N LEU A 335 6.98 0.03 20.42
CA LEU A 335 6.14 1.12 19.90
C LEU A 335 5.62 1.94 21.08
N ASN A 336 6.21 3.09 21.28
CA ASN A 336 5.78 4.03 22.32
C ASN A 336 4.54 4.81 21.84
N GLY A 337 3.35 4.22 21.98
CA GLY A 337 2.10 4.88 21.56
C GLY A 337 0.86 4.14 22.05
N GLY A 338 -0.23 4.87 22.27
CA GLY A 338 -1.45 4.38 22.88
C GLY A 338 -2.22 3.27 22.17
N LEU A 339 -1.82 2.87 20.93
CA LEU A 339 -2.52 1.84 20.18
C LEU A 339 -2.46 0.46 20.87
N PHE A 340 -1.29 0.11 21.45
CA PHE A 340 -1.05 -1.17 22.10
C PHE A 340 -1.15 -1.08 23.63
N GLU A 341 -1.29 0.13 24.20
CA GLU A 341 -1.49 0.33 25.62
C GLU A 341 -2.74 -0.42 26.10
N ARG A 342 -2.60 -1.14 27.21
CA ARG A 342 -3.71 -1.90 27.81
C ARG A 342 -4.74 -0.97 28.42
N ASP A 343 -6.00 -1.25 28.17
CA ASP A 343 -7.14 -0.67 28.88
C ASP A 343 -8.01 -1.76 29.52
N TYR A 344 -9.09 -1.35 30.20
CA TYR A 344 -9.99 -2.26 30.90
C TYR A 344 -10.69 -3.28 29.98
N LEU A 345 -10.81 -2.99 28.68
CA LEU A 345 -11.38 -3.94 27.71
C LEU A 345 -10.41 -5.08 27.39
N ASP A 346 -9.10 -4.84 27.45
CA ASP A 346 -8.08 -5.87 27.24
C ASP A 346 -7.94 -6.83 28.44
N GLU A 347 -8.62 -6.55 29.57
CA GLU A 347 -8.68 -7.45 30.72
C GLU A 347 -9.82 -8.47 30.62
N LEU A 348 -10.69 -8.32 29.62
CA LEU A 348 -11.80 -9.23 29.40
C LEU A 348 -11.31 -10.53 28.75
N ALA A 349 -11.65 -11.67 29.33
CA ALA A 349 -11.34 -12.99 28.78
C ALA A 349 -12.24 -13.28 27.56
N VAL A 350 -11.87 -12.80 26.39
CA VAL A 350 -12.63 -12.92 25.14
C VAL A 350 -11.96 -13.93 24.24
N ARG A 351 -12.69 -14.95 23.83
CA ARG A 351 -12.21 -15.98 22.89
C ARG A 351 -13.07 -16.01 21.66
N PHE A 352 -12.40 -16.13 20.52
CA PHE A 352 -13.04 -16.33 19.23
C PHE A 352 -12.57 -17.65 18.61
N PRO A 353 -13.43 -18.34 17.83
CA PRO A 353 -13.03 -19.55 17.13
C PRO A 353 -11.80 -19.31 16.22
N ALA A 354 -10.91 -20.29 16.12
CA ALA A 354 -9.69 -20.23 15.30
C ALA A 354 -9.95 -19.82 13.85
N GLU A 355 -11.06 -20.27 13.27
CA GLU A 355 -11.48 -19.96 11.90
C GLU A 355 -11.72 -18.47 11.65
N TYR A 356 -11.98 -17.66 12.70
CA TYR A 356 -12.18 -16.22 12.58
C TYR A 356 -10.85 -15.52 12.31
N PHE A 357 -9.80 -15.92 13.01
CA PHE A 357 -8.44 -15.43 12.77
C PHE A 357 -7.86 -15.96 11.47
N ASP A 358 -8.11 -17.22 11.12
CA ASP A 358 -7.67 -17.78 9.83
C ASP A 358 -8.26 -16.98 8.65
N SER A 359 -9.58 -16.75 8.69
CA SER A 359 -10.29 -15.96 7.68
C SER A 359 -9.73 -14.54 7.57
N LEU A 360 -9.60 -13.84 8.70
CA LEU A 360 -9.11 -12.47 8.77
C LEU A 360 -7.66 -12.37 8.24
N LEU A 361 -6.74 -13.17 8.78
CA LEU A 361 -5.32 -13.10 8.42
C LEU A 361 -5.08 -13.56 6.98
N THR A 362 -5.82 -14.55 6.50
CA THR A 362 -5.80 -14.97 5.10
C THR A 362 -6.30 -13.85 4.19
N MET A 363 -7.41 -13.18 4.55
CA MET A 363 -7.93 -12.05 3.80
C MET A 363 -6.91 -10.89 3.76
N LEU A 364 -6.34 -10.50 4.90
CA LEU A 364 -5.36 -9.42 4.97
C LEU A 364 -4.09 -9.74 4.17
N SER A 365 -3.61 -11.00 4.20
CA SER A 365 -2.42 -11.41 3.44
C SER A 365 -2.57 -11.33 1.92
N GLN A 366 -3.80 -11.22 1.41
CA GLN A 366 -4.06 -11.07 -0.02
C GLN A 366 -3.80 -9.66 -0.54
N TYR A 367 -3.70 -8.68 0.36
CA TYR A 367 -3.49 -7.28 0.00
C TYR A 367 -2.04 -6.86 0.20
N ASN A 368 -1.59 -5.99 -0.69
CA ASN A 368 -0.34 -5.28 -0.50
C ASN A 368 -0.60 -4.11 0.46
N PHE A 369 0.19 -4.01 1.54
CA PHE A 369 0.16 -2.87 2.45
C PHE A 369 1.29 -1.93 2.08
N THR A 370 1.02 -0.65 1.94
CA THR A 370 2.02 0.36 1.62
C THR A 370 2.04 1.43 2.69
N ILE A 371 3.23 1.96 2.96
CA ILE A 371 3.48 3.06 3.90
C ILE A 371 4.09 4.26 3.20
N ASP A 372 4.14 4.20 1.87
CA ASP A 372 4.75 5.26 1.08
C ASP A 372 3.67 6.24 0.64
N GLU A 373 3.67 7.41 1.27
CA GLU A 373 2.71 8.48 1.07
C GLU A 373 3.30 9.64 0.26
N ASN A 374 4.52 9.48 -0.27
CA ASN A 374 5.35 10.61 -0.67
C ASN A 374 5.00 11.32 -1.98
N ASP A 375 4.19 10.72 -2.88
CA ASP A 375 3.77 11.42 -4.10
C ASP A 375 2.34 11.01 -4.49
N PRO A 376 1.38 11.96 -4.55
CA PRO A 376 0.00 11.68 -4.96
C PRO A 376 -0.11 11.19 -6.41
N ASN A 377 0.91 11.46 -7.22
CA ASN A 377 0.97 11.03 -8.61
C ASN A 377 1.66 9.67 -8.77
N ASP A 378 2.20 9.07 -7.69
CA ASP A 378 2.90 7.79 -7.69
C ASP A 378 2.38 6.90 -6.57
N ALA A 379 1.20 6.33 -6.78
CA ALA A 379 0.58 5.46 -5.83
C ALA A 379 1.06 4.01 -6.02
N GLU A 380 1.67 3.42 -4.99
CA GLU A 380 1.70 1.96 -4.89
C GLU A 380 0.26 1.48 -4.69
N VAL A 381 -0.21 0.61 -5.58
CA VAL A 381 -1.56 0.08 -5.46
C VAL A 381 -1.58 -0.92 -4.30
N GLY A 382 -2.01 -0.43 -3.16
CA GLY A 382 -2.01 -1.15 -1.90
C GLY A 382 -2.92 -0.48 -0.88
N VAL A 383 -3.06 -1.14 0.27
CA VAL A 383 -3.72 -0.56 1.44
C VAL A 383 -2.75 0.40 2.10
N ASP A 384 -3.11 1.66 2.18
CA ASP A 384 -2.34 2.72 2.83
C ASP A 384 -2.95 3.16 4.18
N PRO A 385 -2.21 3.90 5.03
CA PRO A 385 -2.72 4.38 6.30
C PRO A 385 -3.95 5.30 6.17
N GLU A 386 -4.05 6.11 5.11
CA GLU A 386 -5.22 6.96 4.86
C GLU A 386 -6.47 6.12 4.60
N MET A 387 -6.33 5.05 3.81
CA MET A 387 -7.41 4.08 3.58
C MET A 387 -7.91 3.49 4.89
N LEU A 388 -7.02 3.16 5.83
CA LEU A 388 -7.41 2.71 7.16
C LEU A 388 -8.20 3.78 7.92
N GLY A 389 -7.77 5.02 7.88
CA GLY A 389 -8.50 6.14 8.48
C GLY A 389 -9.94 6.18 7.99
N ARG A 390 -10.15 6.13 6.68
CA ARG A 390 -11.48 6.08 6.05
C ARG A 390 -12.28 4.82 6.44
N ILE A 391 -11.61 3.67 6.60
CA ILE A 391 -12.27 2.44 7.04
C ILE A 391 -12.77 2.59 8.47
N PHE A 392 -11.94 3.08 9.38
CA PHE A 392 -12.36 3.31 10.77
C PHE A 392 -13.48 4.36 10.87
N GLU A 393 -13.40 5.44 10.09
CA GLU A 393 -14.46 6.42 9.98
C GLU A 393 -15.79 5.76 9.55
N ASN A 394 -15.77 4.95 8.48
CA ASN A 394 -16.97 4.31 7.97
C ASN A 394 -17.52 3.18 8.86
N LEU A 395 -16.72 2.64 9.78
CA LEU A 395 -17.16 1.70 10.82
C LEU A 395 -17.78 2.42 12.03
N LEU A 396 -17.66 3.76 12.13
CA LEU A 396 -18.32 4.54 13.17
C LEU A 396 -19.77 4.77 12.73
N GLU A 397 -20.72 4.12 13.41
CA GLU A 397 -22.16 4.28 13.16
C GLU A 397 -22.67 5.68 13.52
N ASP A 398 -21.93 6.39 14.39
CA ASP A 398 -22.27 7.71 14.95
C ASP A 398 -21.47 8.86 14.29
N ASN A 399 -20.97 8.71 13.06
CA ASN A 399 -20.11 9.73 12.41
C ASN A 399 -20.77 11.11 12.32
N LYS A 400 -22.10 11.14 12.10
CA LYS A 400 -22.85 12.41 12.02
C LYS A 400 -22.91 13.13 13.35
N ASP A 401 -22.86 12.42 14.46
CA ASP A 401 -22.99 12.99 15.80
C ASP A 401 -21.64 13.44 16.38
N LYS A 402 -20.53 12.84 15.91
CA LYS A 402 -19.17 13.16 16.39
C LYS A 402 -18.39 14.10 15.48
N GLY A 403 -18.84 14.36 14.24
CA GLY A 403 -18.18 15.25 13.28
C GLY A 403 -16.77 14.83 12.92
N ALA A 404 -16.44 13.55 13.06
CA ALA A 404 -15.11 13.01 12.73
C ALA A 404 -15.03 12.70 11.23
N PHE A 405 -14.46 13.61 10.47
CA PHE A 405 -14.21 13.46 9.04
C PHE A 405 -12.71 13.50 8.78
N TYR A 406 -12.20 12.56 7.99
CA TYR A 406 -10.82 12.59 7.51
C TYR A 406 -10.67 13.58 6.36
N THR A 407 -9.66 14.43 6.44
CA THR A 407 -9.36 15.36 5.37
C THR A 407 -8.76 14.59 4.18
N PRO A 408 -9.31 14.72 2.96
CA PRO A 408 -8.76 14.07 1.77
C PRO A 408 -7.29 14.41 1.53
N LYS A 409 -6.51 13.47 1.05
CA LYS A 409 -5.06 13.59 0.82
C LYS A 409 -4.68 14.79 -0.04
N GLU A 410 -5.45 15.07 -1.07
CA GLU A 410 -5.23 16.22 -1.96
C GLU A 410 -5.33 17.55 -1.22
N ILE A 411 -6.27 17.65 -0.27
CA ILE A 411 -6.45 18.85 0.55
C ILE A 411 -5.30 18.98 1.56
N VAL A 412 -4.92 17.87 2.23
CA VAL A 412 -3.78 17.83 3.16
C VAL A 412 -2.52 18.31 2.45
N GLN A 413 -2.21 17.74 1.29
CA GLN A 413 -1.03 18.09 0.52
C GLN A 413 -1.03 19.54 0.06
N TYR A 414 -2.18 20.04 -0.42
CA TYR A 414 -2.31 21.44 -0.78
C TYR A 414 -1.99 22.33 0.42
N MET A 415 -2.60 22.05 1.57
CA MET A 415 -2.41 22.85 2.79
C MET A 415 -0.96 22.77 3.28
N CYS A 416 -0.36 21.60 3.35
CA CYS A 416 1.03 21.41 3.76
C CYS A 416 1.99 22.12 2.80
N ARG A 417 1.81 21.95 1.50
CA ARG A 417 2.63 22.57 0.47
C ARG A 417 2.58 24.09 0.53
N GLU A 418 1.40 24.68 0.55
CA GLU A 418 1.26 26.14 0.60
C GLU A 418 1.78 26.71 1.92
N SER A 419 1.59 26.02 3.03
CA SER A 419 2.15 26.43 4.32
C SER A 419 3.68 26.39 4.32
N LEU A 420 4.28 25.34 3.76
CA LEU A 420 5.73 25.22 3.62
C LEU A 420 6.29 26.30 2.69
N ILE A 421 5.65 26.55 1.55
CA ILE A 421 6.03 27.63 0.63
C ILE A 421 6.02 28.97 1.37
N ALA A 422 4.93 29.30 2.06
CA ALA A 422 4.81 30.55 2.80
C ALA A 422 5.92 30.68 3.88
N TYR A 423 6.20 29.62 4.62
CA TYR A 423 7.27 29.61 5.62
C TYR A 423 8.65 29.82 5.01
N LEU A 424 9.00 29.13 3.95
CA LEU A 424 10.30 29.25 3.28
C LEU A 424 10.49 30.60 2.61
N GLN A 425 9.41 31.22 2.10
CA GLN A 425 9.41 32.53 1.45
C GLN A 425 9.49 33.71 2.44
N THR A 426 9.40 33.45 3.76
CA THR A 426 9.51 34.52 4.76
C THR A 426 10.88 35.22 4.63
N ASP A 427 10.86 36.55 4.57
CA ASP A 427 12.02 37.42 4.42
C ASP A 427 12.82 37.25 3.10
N GLN A 428 12.18 36.75 2.03
CA GLN A 428 12.77 36.60 0.70
C GLN A 428 12.24 37.67 -0.28
N ASN A 429 13.05 38.03 -1.29
CA ASN A 429 12.62 38.88 -2.40
C ASN A 429 11.71 38.10 -3.37
N GLU A 430 11.09 38.78 -4.35
CA GLU A 430 10.11 38.16 -5.25
C GLU A 430 10.71 37.12 -6.20
N GLU A 431 11.97 37.29 -6.63
CA GLU A 431 12.68 36.33 -7.47
C GLU A 431 12.97 35.04 -6.72
N ASP A 432 13.47 35.16 -5.50
CA ASP A 432 13.73 34.02 -4.60
C ASP A 432 12.45 33.29 -4.21
N LYS A 433 11.35 34.01 -4.00
CA LYS A 433 10.04 33.41 -3.75
C LYS A 433 9.57 32.50 -4.88
N GLU A 434 9.76 32.94 -6.13
CA GLU A 434 9.39 32.12 -7.28
C GLU A 434 10.27 30.87 -7.40
N ALA A 435 11.59 30.99 -7.16
CA ALA A 435 12.51 29.85 -7.12
C ALA A 435 12.12 28.84 -6.03
N ILE A 436 11.78 29.32 -4.81
CA ILE A 436 11.31 28.50 -3.71
C ILE A 436 10.00 27.78 -4.06
N ARG A 437 9.03 28.47 -4.65
CA ARG A 437 7.76 27.87 -5.07
C ARG A 437 7.99 26.75 -6.07
N LYS A 438 8.83 26.96 -7.07
CA LYS A 438 9.21 25.96 -8.06
C LYS A 438 9.89 24.76 -7.38
N PHE A 439 10.86 25.01 -6.51
CA PHE A 439 11.55 23.95 -5.76
C PHE A 439 10.57 23.06 -4.98
N VAL A 440 9.65 23.65 -4.20
CA VAL A 440 8.70 22.88 -3.40
C VAL A 440 7.71 22.10 -4.29
N THR A 441 7.40 22.61 -5.48
CA THR A 441 6.47 21.96 -6.42
C THR A 441 7.15 20.83 -7.21
N THR A 442 8.41 21.03 -7.63
CA THR A 442 9.13 20.09 -8.52
C THR A 442 10.11 19.20 -7.78
N HIS A 443 10.44 19.52 -6.51
CA HIS A 443 11.49 18.91 -5.70
C HIS A 443 12.91 19.01 -6.32
N ASP A 444 13.11 19.99 -7.21
CA ASP A 444 14.40 20.22 -7.85
C ASP A 444 15.22 21.26 -7.09
N ALA A 445 16.21 20.79 -6.33
CA ALA A 445 17.06 21.64 -5.49
C ALA A 445 18.02 22.55 -6.30
N GLU A 446 18.25 22.27 -7.59
CA GLU A 446 19.11 23.09 -8.43
C GLU A 446 18.46 24.46 -8.74
N LEU A 447 17.13 24.52 -8.67
CA LEU A 447 16.38 25.78 -8.84
C LEU A 447 16.64 26.81 -7.73
N LEU A 448 17.20 26.37 -6.59
CA LEU A 448 17.47 27.27 -5.45
C LEU A 448 18.81 28.03 -5.61
N GLY A 449 19.73 27.58 -6.46
CA GLY A 449 21.03 28.26 -6.60
C GLY A 449 21.70 28.54 -5.25
N ASP A 450 22.04 29.81 -5.00
CA ASP A 450 22.71 30.27 -3.77
C ASP A 450 21.81 30.12 -2.51
N LEU A 451 20.50 30.03 -2.67
CA LEU A 451 19.56 29.85 -1.55
C LEU A 451 19.61 28.44 -0.93
N LYS A 452 20.22 27.47 -1.60
CA LYS A 452 20.21 26.05 -1.22
C LYS A 452 20.60 25.81 0.24
N ALA A 453 21.64 26.47 0.72
CA ALA A 453 22.11 26.33 2.11
C ALA A 453 21.12 26.90 3.13
N ASN A 454 20.57 28.09 2.84
CA ASN A 454 19.59 28.76 3.69
C ASN A 454 18.27 27.98 3.77
N ILE A 455 17.76 27.55 2.63
CA ILE A 455 16.52 26.76 2.57
C ILE A 455 16.68 25.40 3.27
N LYS A 456 17.84 24.74 3.09
CA LYS A 456 18.16 23.51 3.86
C LYS A 456 18.11 23.76 5.37
N GLN A 457 18.69 24.84 5.85
CA GLN A 457 18.66 25.17 7.28
C GLN A 457 17.24 25.44 7.77
N LYS A 458 16.45 26.24 7.02
CA LYS A 458 15.04 26.48 7.35
C LYS A 458 14.23 25.20 7.41
N LEU A 459 14.46 24.22 6.50
CA LEU A 459 13.78 22.92 6.52
C LEU A 459 14.17 22.08 7.75
N LEU A 460 15.43 22.17 8.22
CA LEU A 460 15.86 21.47 9.43
C LEU A 460 15.30 22.11 10.71
N ASP A 461 15.06 23.42 10.69
CA ASP A 461 14.60 24.19 11.85
C ASP A 461 13.07 24.35 11.92
N VAL A 462 12.33 23.93 10.89
CA VAL A 462 10.88 24.04 10.85
C VAL A 462 10.22 23.29 12.01
N LYS A 463 9.32 23.99 12.69
CA LYS A 463 8.50 23.38 13.75
C LYS A 463 7.05 23.30 13.27
N ILE A 464 6.53 22.09 13.26
CA ILE A 464 5.15 21.80 12.81
C ILE A 464 4.33 21.48 14.05
N CYS A 465 3.17 22.11 14.17
CA CYS A 465 2.21 21.84 15.23
C CYS A 465 0.82 21.63 14.59
N ASP A 466 0.29 20.46 14.76
CA ASP A 466 -1.12 20.17 14.43
C ASP A 466 -1.91 20.02 15.74
N PRO A 467 -2.68 21.05 16.14
CA PRO A 467 -3.45 21.01 17.39
C PRO A 467 -4.68 20.11 17.31
N ALA A 468 -5.02 19.58 16.14
CA ALA A 468 -6.17 18.72 15.90
C ALA A 468 -5.77 17.45 15.12
N ILE A 469 -4.68 16.82 15.53
CA ILE A 469 -3.95 15.78 14.81
C ILE A 469 -4.84 14.66 14.23
N GLY A 470 -5.96 14.31 14.88
CA GLY A 470 -6.88 13.28 14.40
C GLY A 470 -6.17 11.96 14.10
N SER A 471 -6.20 11.53 12.85
CA SER A 471 -5.49 10.34 12.36
C SER A 471 -4.01 10.57 12.01
N GLY A 472 -3.49 11.78 12.17
CA GLY A 472 -2.12 12.12 11.80
C GLY A 472 -1.94 12.34 10.29
N ALA A 473 -2.94 12.86 9.59
CA ALA A 473 -2.86 13.06 8.15
C ALA A 473 -1.95 14.22 7.71
N PHE A 474 -1.69 15.19 8.60
CA PHE A 474 -0.84 16.37 8.32
C PHE A 474 0.63 16.20 8.73
N PRO A 475 0.98 15.57 9.85
CA PRO A 475 2.38 15.35 10.27
C PRO A 475 3.19 14.44 9.38
#